data_5531e907a2b66e52a85811e2ea034341
#
_entry.id   5531e907a2b66e52a85811e2ea034341
#
_cell.length_a   1.000
_cell.length_b   1.000
_cell.length_c   1.000
_cell.angle_alpha   90.00
_cell.angle_beta   90.00
_cell.angle_gamma   90.00
#
_symmetry.space_group_name_H-M   'P 1'
#
loop_
_entity.id
_entity.type
_entity.pdbx_description
1 polymer ?
#
loop_
_entity_poly.entity_id
_entity_poly.type
_entity_poly.pdbx_seq_one_letter_code
_entity_poly.pdbx_strand_id
1 'polypeptide(L)'
;ETELSELQKNIFCSSIEKRKTGLPVAYITGIKEFFGYDFEVDKNVLIPKPDTELLVENAVNFIEEKFHAASDCKILSICDMCSGSGCVGISILKFIEEKKIIPKSLLPKIIFADISKKTLDIAKKNSLRLLSEFAFEKTVFVQSNLFENLGQSRNGLFDVIVSNPPYIPYSQTVELLKD
;
A
#
# COMPACT_ATOMS: atom_id res chain seq x y z
N GLU A 1 -4.40 0.39 38.16
CA GLU A 1 -3.31 1.02 37.40
C GLU A 1 -2.21 -0.02 37.21
N THR A 2 -1.84 -0.33 35.97
CA THR A 2 -0.77 -1.29 35.67
C THR A 2 0.55 -0.52 35.62
N GLU A 3 1.52 -0.82 36.46
CA GLU A 3 2.85 -0.23 36.42
C GLU A 3 3.61 -0.72 35.15
N LEU A 4 4.29 0.20 34.46
CA LEU A 4 5.14 -0.14 33.33
C LEU A 4 6.41 -0.86 33.83
N SER A 5 6.80 -1.91 33.10
CA SER A 5 8.11 -2.56 33.33
C SER A 5 9.27 -1.60 32.97
N GLU A 6 10.45 -1.84 33.50
CA GLU A 6 11.64 -1.05 33.15
C GLU A 6 11.95 -1.08 31.64
N LEU A 7 11.72 -2.22 30.98
CA LEU A 7 11.87 -2.31 29.53
C LEU A 7 10.90 -1.37 28.79
N GLN A 8 9.63 -1.32 29.21
CA GLN A 8 8.62 -0.43 28.61
C GLN A 8 8.97 1.04 28.84
N LYS A 9 9.43 1.41 30.04
CA LYS A 9 9.90 2.76 30.34
C LYS A 9 11.08 3.16 29.45
N ASN A 10 12.06 2.29 29.27
CA ASN A 10 13.22 2.53 28.42
C ASN A 10 12.85 2.70 26.95
N ILE A 11 11.95 1.85 26.42
CA ILE A 11 11.42 1.98 25.06
C ILE A 11 10.70 3.32 24.89
N PHE A 12 9.86 3.70 25.85
CA PHE A 12 9.13 4.96 25.83
C PHE A 12 10.08 6.17 25.83
N CYS A 13 11.03 6.21 26.76
CA CYS A 13 12.03 7.30 26.81
C CYS A 13 12.83 7.41 25.51
N SER A 14 13.31 6.29 24.96
CA SER A 14 14.00 6.27 23.67
C SER A 14 13.13 6.79 22.53
N SER A 15 11.84 6.45 22.53
CA SER A 15 10.88 6.93 21.51
C SER A 15 10.66 8.44 21.63
N ILE A 16 10.60 9.00 22.84
CA ILE A 16 10.52 10.44 23.06
C ILE A 16 11.76 11.16 22.53
N GLU A 17 12.97 10.62 22.79
CA GLU A 17 14.20 11.24 22.25
C GLU A 17 14.19 11.25 20.71
N LYS A 18 13.78 10.15 20.06
CA LYS A 18 13.58 10.12 18.61
C LYS A 18 12.55 11.15 18.15
N ARG A 19 11.44 11.28 18.87
CA ARG A 19 10.39 12.26 18.52
C ARG A 19 10.87 13.70 18.61
N LYS A 20 11.74 14.03 19.58
CA LYS A 20 12.37 15.36 19.73
C LYS A 20 13.20 15.76 18.51
N THR A 21 13.75 14.80 17.74
CA THR A 21 14.46 15.08 16.48
C THR A 21 13.54 15.42 15.31
N GLY A 22 12.21 15.44 15.51
CA GLY A 22 11.22 15.66 14.44
C GLY A 22 10.72 14.37 13.77
N LEU A 23 11.28 13.20 14.11
CA LEU A 23 10.90 11.94 13.48
C LEU A 23 9.41 11.63 13.69
N PRO A 24 8.62 11.35 12.62
CA PRO A 24 7.22 11.01 12.74
C PRO A 24 6.96 9.79 13.64
N VAL A 25 5.86 9.83 14.40
CA VAL A 25 5.50 8.74 15.32
C VAL A 25 5.40 7.41 14.59
N ALA A 26 4.80 7.38 13.39
CA ALA A 26 4.69 6.16 12.59
C ALA A 26 6.05 5.51 12.28
N TYR A 27 7.10 6.30 12.04
CA TYR A 27 8.46 5.74 11.84
C TYR A 27 9.12 5.32 13.15
N ILE A 28 8.71 5.89 14.29
CA ILE A 28 9.21 5.46 15.60
C ILE A 28 8.59 4.13 16.00
N THR A 29 7.29 3.98 15.79
CA THR A 29 6.52 2.76 16.12
C THR A 29 6.66 1.68 15.05
N GLY A 30 7.03 2.07 13.81
CA GLY A 30 7.10 1.19 12.65
C GLY A 30 5.74 0.82 12.06
N ILE A 31 4.63 1.41 12.57
CA ILE A 31 3.27 1.05 12.17
C ILE A 31 2.46 2.32 11.90
N LYS A 32 1.61 2.25 10.88
CA LYS A 32 0.57 3.23 10.58
C LYS A 32 -0.73 2.53 10.21
N GLU A 33 -1.78 2.87 10.92
CA GLU A 33 -3.14 2.46 10.55
C GLU A 33 -3.59 3.16 9.27
N PHE A 34 -4.22 2.42 8.34
CA PHE A 34 -4.83 2.90 7.11
C PHE A 34 -5.97 1.95 6.70
N PHE A 35 -7.12 2.49 6.43
CA PHE A 35 -8.33 1.75 6.03
C PHE A 35 -8.72 0.61 7.01
N GLY A 36 -8.49 0.82 8.31
CA GLY A 36 -8.74 -0.16 9.36
C GLY A 36 -7.68 -1.26 9.49
N TYR A 37 -6.56 -1.18 8.76
CA TYR A 37 -5.46 -2.15 8.80
C TYR A 37 -4.16 -1.51 9.23
N ASP A 38 -3.36 -2.22 10.04
CA ASP A 38 -2.04 -1.77 10.46
C ASP A 38 -0.99 -2.07 9.41
N PHE A 39 -0.35 -1.06 8.82
CA PHE A 39 0.73 -1.19 7.85
C PHE A 39 2.09 -0.94 8.50
N GLU A 40 3.05 -1.83 8.24
CA GLU A 40 4.43 -1.54 8.55
C GLU A 40 4.97 -0.43 7.65
N VAL A 41 5.65 0.53 8.27
CA VAL A 41 6.24 1.69 7.59
C VAL A 41 7.61 2.00 8.16
N ASP A 42 8.51 2.48 7.30
CA ASP A 42 9.80 3.03 7.67
C ASP A 42 10.15 4.23 6.78
N LYS A 43 11.36 4.76 6.92
CA LYS A 43 11.85 5.91 6.15
C LYS A 43 11.87 5.72 4.62
N ASN A 44 11.68 4.51 4.12
CA ASN A 44 11.69 4.21 2.68
C ASN A 44 10.30 4.34 2.04
N VAL A 45 9.24 4.50 2.82
CA VAL A 45 7.86 4.61 2.31
C VAL A 45 7.18 5.86 2.85
N LEU A 46 6.33 6.47 2.04
CA LEU A 46 5.45 7.52 2.53
C LEU A 46 4.49 6.94 3.59
N ILE A 47 4.34 7.66 4.70
CA ILE A 47 3.33 7.31 5.71
C ILE A 47 1.94 7.43 5.07
N PRO A 48 1.13 6.36 5.06
CA PRO A 48 -0.23 6.40 4.52
C PRO A 48 -1.05 7.54 5.11
N LYS A 49 -1.79 8.25 4.25
CA LYS A 49 -2.62 9.40 4.62
C LYS A 49 -4.10 9.05 4.51
N PRO A 50 -4.97 9.54 5.41
CA PRO A 50 -6.41 9.27 5.38
C PRO A 50 -7.06 9.64 4.03
N ASP A 51 -6.67 10.75 3.41
CA ASP A 51 -7.22 11.20 2.12
C ASP A 51 -7.04 10.14 1.01
N THR A 52 -6.03 9.27 1.15
CA THR A 52 -5.75 8.20 0.19
C THR A 52 -6.74 7.03 0.31
N GLU A 53 -7.49 6.93 1.41
CA GLU A 53 -8.52 5.89 1.61
C GLU A 53 -9.64 5.99 0.56
N LEU A 54 -9.91 7.19 0.07
CA LEU A 54 -10.87 7.41 -1.01
C LEU A 54 -10.49 6.65 -2.31
N LEU A 55 -9.19 6.41 -2.57
CA LEU A 55 -8.77 5.59 -3.70
C LEU A 55 -9.20 4.14 -3.53
N VAL A 56 -9.13 3.61 -2.30
CA VAL A 56 -9.58 2.24 -1.99
C VAL A 56 -11.09 2.13 -2.21
N GLU A 57 -11.87 3.06 -1.66
CA GLU A 57 -13.34 3.07 -1.80
C GLU A 57 -13.76 3.13 -3.26
N ASN A 58 -13.20 4.06 -4.04
CA ASN A 58 -13.52 4.20 -5.46
C ASN A 58 -13.13 2.95 -6.28
N ALA A 59 -11.98 2.34 -6.00
CA ALA A 59 -11.55 1.13 -6.67
C ALA A 59 -12.46 -0.06 -6.35
N VAL A 60 -12.83 -0.22 -5.08
CA VAL A 60 -13.76 -1.28 -4.63
C VAL A 60 -15.12 -1.13 -5.30
N ASN A 61 -15.70 0.09 -5.29
CA ASN A 61 -16.98 0.38 -5.93
C ASN A 61 -16.94 0.06 -7.43
N PHE A 62 -15.86 0.47 -8.12
CA PHE A 62 -15.70 0.16 -9.55
C PHE A 62 -15.63 -1.36 -9.80
N ILE A 63 -14.90 -2.10 -8.96
CA ILE A 63 -14.78 -3.56 -9.09
C ILE A 63 -16.14 -4.24 -8.90
N GLU A 64 -16.89 -3.80 -7.89
CA GLU A 64 -18.24 -4.29 -7.60
C GLU A 64 -19.21 -4.01 -8.76
N GLU A 65 -19.23 -2.78 -9.26
CA GLU A 65 -20.03 -2.39 -10.43
C GLU A 65 -19.69 -3.23 -11.68
N LYS A 66 -18.40 -3.42 -11.95
CA LYS A 66 -17.95 -4.25 -13.07
C LYS A 66 -18.35 -5.70 -12.92
N PHE A 67 -18.29 -6.25 -11.71
CA PHE A 67 -18.72 -7.60 -11.42
C PHE A 67 -20.23 -7.78 -11.69
N HIS A 68 -21.06 -6.83 -11.26
CA HIS A 68 -22.50 -6.90 -11.46
C HIS A 68 -22.96 -6.61 -12.89
N ALA A 69 -22.19 -5.80 -13.64
CA ALA A 69 -22.52 -5.44 -15.03
C ALA A 69 -22.05 -6.48 -16.06
N ALA A 70 -21.09 -7.35 -15.70
CA ALA A 70 -20.50 -8.27 -16.68
C ALA A 70 -21.33 -9.54 -16.87
N SER A 71 -21.65 -9.86 -18.13
CA SER A 71 -22.17 -11.19 -18.50
C SER A 71 -21.10 -12.27 -18.37
N ASP A 72 -19.81 -11.91 -18.52
CA ASP A 72 -18.66 -12.78 -18.41
C ASP A 72 -17.84 -12.39 -17.17
N CYS A 73 -17.76 -13.32 -16.20
CA CYS A 73 -16.99 -13.13 -14.98
C CYS A 73 -15.48 -13.16 -15.26
N LYS A 74 -14.89 -12.00 -15.57
CA LYS A 74 -13.45 -11.83 -15.82
C LYS A 74 -12.74 -11.45 -14.53
N ILE A 75 -11.57 -12.06 -14.28
CA ILE A 75 -10.65 -11.60 -13.23
C ILE A 75 -10.04 -10.27 -13.67
N LEU A 76 -10.29 -9.22 -12.90
CA LEU A 76 -9.75 -7.89 -13.16
C LEU A 76 -8.25 -7.81 -12.86
N SER A 77 -7.55 -6.95 -13.60
CA SER A 77 -6.14 -6.62 -13.39
C SER A 77 -6.00 -5.18 -12.90
N ILE A 78 -5.34 -4.98 -11.78
CA ILE A 78 -5.16 -3.69 -11.12
C ILE A 78 -3.68 -3.37 -11.06
N CYS A 79 -3.31 -2.12 -11.31
CA CYS A 79 -1.98 -1.60 -11.03
C CYS A 79 -2.06 -0.61 -9.85
N ASP A 80 -1.33 -0.88 -8.76
CA ASP A 80 -1.03 0.09 -7.72
C ASP A 80 0.31 0.75 -8.07
N MET A 81 0.23 1.90 -8.73
CA MET A 81 1.38 2.65 -9.24
C MET A 81 1.90 3.61 -8.19
N CYS A 82 3.21 3.65 -7.97
CA CYS A 82 3.85 4.33 -6.84
C CYS A 82 3.34 3.77 -5.51
N SER A 83 3.35 2.44 -5.41
CA SER A 83 2.61 1.68 -4.40
C SER A 83 3.05 1.94 -2.95
N GLY A 84 4.26 2.49 -2.74
CA GLY A 84 4.74 2.79 -1.39
C GLY A 84 4.71 1.56 -0.47
N SER A 85 4.04 1.68 0.67
CA SER A 85 3.84 0.56 1.61
C SER A 85 2.89 -0.54 1.11
N GLY A 86 2.29 -0.36 -0.08
CA GLY A 86 1.25 -1.23 -0.64
C GLY A 86 -0.13 -0.99 -0.04
N CYS A 87 -0.31 0.08 0.73
CA CYS A 87 -1.52 0.28 1.53
C CYS A 87 -2.80 0.32 0.69
N VAL A 88 -2.78 0.90 -0.51
CA VAL A 88 -3.98 0.98 -1.38
C VAL A 88 -4.33 -0.40 -1.93
N GLY A 89 -3.41 -1.04 -2.65
CA GLY A 89 -3.66 -2.34 -3.29
C GLY A 89 -3.97 -3.46 -2.29
N ILE A 90 -3.26 -3.49 -1.15
CA ILE A 90 -3.52 -4.48 -0.09
C ILE A 90 -4.91 -4.27 0.51
N SER A 91 -5.29 -3.02 0.83
CA SER A 91 -6.61 -2.72 1.39
C SER A 91 -7.74 -3.09 0.43
N ILE A 92 -7.57 -2.86 -0.88
CA ILE A 92 -8.54 -3.30 -1.89
C ILE A 92 -8.76 -4.82 -1.82
N LEU A 93 -7.69 -5.63 -1.90
CA LEU A 93 -7.81 -7.09 -1.88
C LEU A 93 -8.42 -7.59 -0.58
N LYS A 94 -7.89 -7.11 0.53
CA LYS A 94 -8.30 -7.54 1.87
C LYS A 94 -9.76 -7.21 2.15
N PHE A 95 -10.18 -5.98 1.83
CA PHE A 95 -11.55 -5.53 2.03
C PHE A 95 -12.55 -6.34 1.18
N ILE A 96 -12.23 -6.55 -0.11
CA ILE A 96 -13.06 -7.36 -1.01
C ILE A 96 -13.20 -8.80 -0.49
N GLU A 97 -12.11 -9.41 -0.03
CA GLU A 97 -12.12 -10.78 0.51
C GLU A 97 -12.93 -10.86 1.82
N GLU A 98 -12.70 -9.95 2.77
CA GLU A 98 -13.38 -9.94 4.07
C GLU A 98 -14.87 -9.65 3.96
N LYS A 99 -15.23 -8.68 3.12
CA LYS A 99 -16.64 -8.32 2.90
C LYS A 99 -17.38 -9.23 1.92
N LYS A 100 -16.64 -10.15 1.26
CA LYS A 100 -17.18 -11.07 0.25
C LYS A 100 -17.95 -10.36 -0.87
N ILE A 101 -17.42 -9.20 -1.30
CA ILE A 101 -18.03 -8.34 -2.32
C ILE A 101 -18.20 -9.11 -3.63
N ILE A 102 -17.19 -9.91 -4.00
CA ILE A 102 -17.21 -10.80 -5.15
C ILE A 102 -16.74 -12.20 -4.73
N PRO A 103 -17.01 -13.25 -5.53
CA PRO A 103 -16.52 -14.59 -5.27
C PRO A 103 -14.99 -14.62 -5.15
N LYS A 104 -14.46 -15.40 -4.21
CA LYS A 104 -13.01 -15.48 -3.96
C LYS A 104 -12.20 -15.85 -5.21
N SER A 105 -12.76 -16.72 -6.08
CA SER A 105 -12.13 -17.12 -7.34
C SER A 105 -11.93 -15.94 -8.33
N LEU A 106 -12.69 -14.87 -8.16
CA LEU A 106 -12.66 -13.66 -9.01
C LEU A 106 -11.89 -12.50 -8.37
N LEU A 107 -11.23 -12.71 -7.21
CA LEU A 107 -10.36 -11.69 -6.63
C LEU A 107 -9.39 -11.13 -7.69
N PRO A 108 -9.27 -9.81 -7.81
CA PRO A 108 -8.44 -9.19 -8.82
C PRO A 108 -6.96 -9.53 -8.63
N LYS A 109 -6.22 -9.52 -9.73
CA LYS A 109 -4.75 -9.54 -9.68
C LYS A 109 -4.26 -8.12 -9.49
N ILE A 110 -3.31 -7.92 -8.56
CA ILE A 110 -2.71 -6.60 -8.32
C ILE A 110 -1.22 -6.63 -8.60
N ILE A 111 -0.77 -5.68 -9.40
CA ILE A 111 0.64 -5.39 -9.61
C ILE A 111 0.98 -4.15 -8.78
N PHE A 112 1.87 -4.32 -7.81
CA PHE A 112 2.49 -3.24 -7.06
C PHE A 112 3.72 -2.76 -7.84
N ALA A 113 3.67 -1.53 -8.33
CA ALA A 113 4.76 -0.93 -9.10
C ALA A 113 5.34 0.27 -8.35
N ASP A 114 6.66 0.27 -8.18
CA ASP A 114 7.38 1.38 -7.55
C ASP A 114 8.80 1.47 -8.13
N ILE A 115 9.38 2.66 -8.16
CA ILE A 115 10.75 2.86 -8.62
C ILE A 115 11.77 2.29 -7.63
N SER A 116 11.42 2.22 -6.36
CA SER A 116 12.29 1.79 -5.26
C SER A 116 12.06 0.33 -4.89
N LYS A 117 13.10 -0.49 -5.06
CA LYS A 117 13.05 -1.88 -4.59
C LYS A 117 12.81 -1.99 -3.07
N LYS A 118 13.41 -1.10 -2.26
CA LYS A 118 13.23 -1.10 -0.79
C LYS A 118 11.78 -0.85 -0.41
N THR A 119 11.12 0.02 -1.14
CA THR A 119 9.70 0.31 -0.99
C THR A 119 8.85 -0.92 -1.28
N LEU A 120 9.14 -1.62 -2.38
CA LEU A 120 8.45 -2.88 -2.75
C LEU A 120 8.69 -4.01 -1.74
N ASP A 121 9.87 -4.07 -1.11
CA ASP A 121 10.14 -5.05 -0.07
C ASP A 121 9.21 -4.83 1.16
N ILE A 122 8.91 -3.57 1.50
CA ILE A 122 7.93 -3.23 2.56
C ILE A 122 6.50 -3.59 2.12
N ALA A 123 6.11 -3.24 0.88
CA ALA A 123 4.80 -3.61 0.35
C ALA A 123 4.60 -5.13 0.35
N LYS A 124 5.63 -5.90 -0.03
CA LYS A 124 5.60 -7.36 -0.01
C LYS A 124 5.46 -7.90 1.43
N LYS A 125 6.20 -7.32 2.39
CA LYS A 125 6.10 -7.68 3.81
C LYS A 125 4.70 -7.43 4.36
N ASN A 126 4.11 -6.28 4.06
CA ASN A 126 2.74 -5.95 4.42
C ASN A 126 1.74 -6.93 3.79
N SER A 127 1.91 -7.25 2.51
CA SER A 127 1.04 -8.21 1.81
C SER A 127 1.08 -9.58 2.47
N LEU A 128 2.26 -10.12 2.77
CA LEU A 128 2.43 -11.41 3.47
C LEU A 128 1.77 -11.42 4.85
N ARG A 129 1.78 -10.29 5.56
CA ARG A 129 1.24 -10.19 6.91
C ARG A 129 -0.29 -9.99 6.92
N LEU A 130 -0.81 -9.26 5.96
CA LEU A 130 -2.21 -8.80 5.98
C LEU A 130 -3.16 -9.62 5.12
N LEU A 131 -2.68 -10.20 4.02
CA LEU A 131 -3.51 -10.95 3.09
C LEU A 131 -3.58 -12.44 3.47
N SER A 132 -4.67 -13.11 3.08
CA SER A 132 -4.70 -14.57 3.04
C SER A 132 -3.70 -15.10 2.01
N GLU A 133 -3.27 -16.35 2.14
CA GLU A 133 -2.38 -17.01 1.17
C GLU A 133 -2.93 -16.89 -0.25
N PHE A 134 -4.22 -17.15 -0.44
CA PHE A 134 -4.89 -17.05 -1.73
C PHE A 134 -4.87 -15.61 -2.31
N ALA A 135 -5.12 -14.59 -1.48
CA ALA A 135 -5.08 -13.20 -1.92
C ALA A 135 -3.64 -12.76 -2.21
N PHE A 136 -2.65 -13.23 -1.43
CA PHE A 136 -1.24 -12.96 -1.68
C PHE A 136 -0.77 -13.53 -3.02
N GLU A 137 -1.22 -14.72 -3.43
CA GLU A 137 -0.92 -15.29 -4.75
C GLU A 137 -1.43 -14.46 -5.94
N LYS A 138 -2.37 -13.52 -5.69
CA LYS A 138 -2.85 -12.57 -6.69
C LYS A 138 -1.96 -11.33 -6.82
N THR A 139 -0.88 -11.23 -6.06
CA THR A 139 0.00 -10.06 -6.03
C THR A 139 1.29 -10.27 -6.81
N VAL A 140 1.74 -9.24 -7.50
CA VAL A 140 3.03 -9.18 -8.19
C VAL A 140 3.72 -7.87 -7.83
N PHE A 141 5.03 -7.90 -7.57
CA PHE A 141 5.83 -6.72 -7.21
C PHE A 141 6.84 -6.45 -8.32
N VAL A 142 6.77 -5.27 -8.93
CA VAL A 142 7.60 -4.90 -10.08
C VAL A 142 8.32 -3.58 -9.82
N GLN A 143 9.65 -3.63 -9.80
CA GLN A 143 10.43 -2.39 -9.80
C GLN A 143 10.36 -1.75 -11.18
N SER A 144 9.76 -0.56 -11.25
CA SER A 144 9.52 0.14 -12.52
C SER A 144 9.49 1.65 -12.31
N ASN A 145 10.07 2.38 -13.25
CA ASN A 145 9.82 3.80 -13.39
C ASN A 145 8.53 3.94 -14.21
N LEU A 146 7.43 4.21 -13.52
CA LEU A 146 6.09 4.16 -14.09
C LEU A 146 5.87 2.84 -14.88
N PHE A 147 5.58 2.91 -16.17
CA PHE A 147 5.22 1.76 -17.00
C PHE A 147 6.41 1.05 -17.67
N GLU A 148 7.64 1.51 -17.49
CA GLU A 148 8.81 1.03 -18.25
C GLU A 148 9.01 -0.49 -18.17
N ASN A 149 8.83 -1.10 -17.01
CA ASN A 149 9.07 -2.52 -16.78
C ASN A 149 7.77 -3.35 -16.67
N LEU A 150 6.61 -2.75 -16.93
CA LEU A 150 5.32 -3.45 -16.83
C LEU A 150 4.95 -4.26 -18.07
N GLY A 151 5.84 -4.32 -19.07
CA GLY A 151 5.72 -5.14 -20.29
C GLY A 151 5.05 -4.42 -21.44
N GLN A 152 5.79 -4.25 -22.56
CA GLN A 152 5.34 -3.55 -23.77
C GLN A 152 4.28 -4.31 -24.59
N SER A 153 4.07 -5.60 -24.32
CA SER A 153 3.23 -6.48 -25.16
C SER A 153 1.79 -6.65 -24.69
N ARG A 154 1.33 -5.86 -23.75
CA ARG A 154 -0.01 -6.01 -23.19
C ARG A 154 -0.85 -4.76 -23.41
N ASN A 155 -1.28 -4.51 -24.65
CA ASN A 155 -2.36 -3.57 -24.91
C ASN A 155 -3.59 -3.97 -24.06
N GLY A 156 -4.09 -3.03 -23.24
CA GLY A 156 -5.22 -3.31 -22.34
C GLY A 156 -4.81 -4.06 -21.06
N LEU A 157 -3.67 -3.70 -20.46
CA LEU A 157 -3.04 -4.40 -19.34
C LEU A 157 -3.82 -4.36 -18.04
N PHE A 158 -4.44 -3.24 -17.75
CA PHE A 158 -5.09 -2.99 -16.48
C PHE A 158 -6.51 -2.54 -16.69
N ASP A 159 -7.41 -3.12 -15.91
CA ASP A 159 -8.80 -2.67 -15.85
C ASP A 159 -8.91 -1.45 -14.91
N VAL A 160 -7.98 -1.35 -13.93
CA VAL A 160 -7.90 -0.23 -12.97
C VAL A 160 -6.44 0.13 -12.74
N ILE A 161 -6.15 1.41 -12.67
CA ILE A 161 -4.88 1.93 -12.16
C ILE A 161 -5.21 2.85 -10.99
N VAL A 162 -4.64 2.55 -9.83
CA VAL A 162 -4.66 3.43 -8.65
C VAL A 162 -3.26 4.00 -8.44
N SER A 163 -3.17 5.24 -8.01
CA SER A 163 -1.87 5.87 -7.75
C SER A 163 -1.99 7.02 -6.76
N ASN A 164 -1.07 7.09 -5.82
CA ASN A 164 -0.80 8.26 -5.00
C ASN A 164 0.66 8.70 -5.23
N PRO A 165 0.97 9.30 -6.39
CA PRO A 165 2.34 9.63 -6.77
C PRO A 165 2.88 10.82 -5.95
N PRO A 166 4.22 10.99 -5.86
CA PRO A 166 4.80 12.19 -5.31
C PRO A 166 4.41 13.40 -6.17
N TYR A 167 3.92 14.47 -5.55
CA TYR A 167 3.47 15.71 -6.19
C TYR A 167 4.36 16.91 -5.86
N ILE A 168 5.54 16.67 -5.27
CA ILE A 168 6.55 17.71 -5.04
C ILE A 168 7.35 17.90 -6.33
N PRO A 169 7.42 19.12 -6.89
CA PRO A 169 8.24 19.41 -8.06
C PRO A 169 9.69 18.99 -7.85
N TYR A 170 10.33 18.42 -8.87
CA TYR A 170 11.72 17.94 -8.78
C TYR A 170 12.69 19.05 -8.30
N SER A 171 12.47 20.30 -8.70
CA SER A 171 13.24 21.46 -8.24
C SER A 171 13.22 21.65 -6.72
N GLN A 172 12.08 21.35 -6.08
CA GLN A 172 11.95 21.42 -4.62
C GLN A 172 12.50 20.19 -3.92
N THR A 173 12.49 19.03 -4.57
CA THR A 173 13.06 17.80 -4.02
C THR A 173 14.57 17.93 -3.85
N VAL A 174 15.25 18.58 -4.78
CA VAL A 174 16.71 18.82 -4.72
C VAL A 174 17.11 19.76 -3.58
N GLU A 175 16.22 20.69 -3.21
CA GLU A 175 16.45 21.59 -2.05
C GLU A 175 16.24 20.87 -0.73
N LEU A 176 15.20 20.01 -0.63
CA LEU A 176 14.91 19.24 0.58
C LEU A 176 15.93 18.13 0.90
N LEU A 177 16.73 17.74 -0.07
CA LEU A 177 17.79 16.74 0.11
C LEU A 177 19.13 17.35 0.56
N LYS A 178 19.20 18.69 0.71
CA LYS A 178 20.42 19.41 1.12
C LYS A 178 20.46 19.73 2.63
N ASP A 179 19.38 19.52 3.35
CA ASP A 179 19.23 19.66 4.81
C ASP A 179 19.21 18.27 5.50
#